data_d228dac2649efac6b4f3e337b24a6d5b
#
_entry.id   d228dac2649efac6b4f3e337b24a6d5b
#
_cell.length_a   1.000
_cell.length_b   1.000
_cell.length_c   1.000
_cell.angle_alpha   90.00
_cell.angle_beta   90.00
_cell.angle_gamma   90.00
#
_symmetry.space_group_name_H-M   'P 1'
#
loop_
_entity.id
_entity.type
_entity.pdbx_description
1 polymer ?
#
loop_
_entity_poly.entity_id
_entity_poly.type
_entity_poly.pdbx_seq_one_letter_code
_entity_poly.pdbx_strand_id
1 'polypeptide(L)'
;HINTERQYYIRSIEIPMERSLLRKEVMPFLMMFGSLILATIFTDAILHVFDLTWIGRWLGIPGSLLILLSFFYSMRKRKMINFGKPKTLLILHETFTWVGALMILVHAGIHIYSILPWLALIAMLVNVISGMTGKYLLDRSRRHMAEKKAAYLEQGLSEQELEKKLFWDATTFDVMKKWRAVHLPITLAFAVLGITHILSIFLFWQWR
;
A
#
# COMPACT_ATOMS: atom_id res chain seq x y z
N HIS A 1 48.34 -22.01 -8.39
CA HIS A 1 47.15 -22.79 -8.81
C HIS A 1 45.97 -22.67 -7.88
N ILE A 2 46.19 -22.66 -6.55
CA ILE A 2 45.11 -22.59 -5.54
C ILE A 2 44.38 -21.23 -5.52
N ASN A 3 45.07 -20.14 -5.85
CA ASN A 3 44.45 -18.80 -5.93
C ASN A 3 43.57 -18.60 -7.15
N THR A 4 43.84 -19.26 -8.25
CA THR A 4 43.08 -19.13 -9.50
C THR A 4 41.76 -19.90 -9.43
N GLU A 5 41.76 -21.10 -8.82
CA GLU A 5 40.54 -21.86 -8.60
C GLU A 5 39.62 -21.18 -7.60
N ARG A 6 40.18 -20.57 -6.55
CA ARG A 6 39.40 -19.80 -5.58
C ARG A 6 38.76 -18.55 -6.22
N GLN A 7 39.47 -17.89 -7.11
CA GLN A 7 38.88 -16.76 -7.88
C GLN A 7 37.83 -17.22 -8.89
N TYR A 8 37.99 -18.39 -9.50
CA TYR A 8 36.98 -18.96 -10.39
C TYR A 8 35.73 -19.38 -9.61
N TYR A 9 35.90 -20.00 -8.44
CA TYR A 9 34.78 -20.37 -7.56
C TYR A 9 34.03 -19.16 -7.00
N ILE A 10 34.73 -18.09 -6.64
CA ILE A 10 34.14 -16.82 -6.20
C ILE A 10 33.39 -16.12 -7.35
N ARG A 11 33.87 -16.26 -8.58
CA ARG A 11 33.25 -15.68 -9.78
C ARG A 11 32.04 -16.49 -10.27
N SER A 12 32.01 -17.79 -10.03
CA SER A 12 30.89 -18.65 -10.43
C SER A 12 29.72 -18.62 -9.41
N ILE A 13 29.98 -18.13 -8.19
CA ILE A 13 28.96 -17.72 -7.22
C ILE A 13 28.77 -16.20 -7.26
N GLU A 14 28.82 -15.61 -8.43
CA GLU A 14 28.13 -14.36 -8.67
C GLU A 14 26.63 -14.69 -8.58
N ILE A 15 26.12 -14.74 -7.36
CA ILE A 15 24.70 -14.54 -7.10
C ILE A 15 24.36 -13.34 -7.96
N PRO A 16 23.36 -13.41 -8.85
CA PRO A 16 22.96 -12.26 -9.66
C PRO A 16 22.61 -11.14 -8.69
N MET A 17 23.65 -10.43 -8.34
CA MET A 17 23.71 -9.39 -7.35
C MET A 17 23.23 -8.17 -8.06
N GLU A 18 22.04 -7.89 -8.14
CA GLU A 18 21.64 -6.56 -8.52
C GLU A 18 20.19 -6.44 -8.99
N ARG A 19 19.33 -6.98 -8.21
CA ARG A 19 18.08 -6.21 -8.17
C ARG A 19 18.01 -5.64 -6.78
N SER A 20 18.38 -4.37 -6.64
CA SER A 20 18.21 -3.64 -5.39
C SER A 20 16.78 -3.87 -4.91
N LEU A 21 16.58 -3.96 -3.61
CA LEU A 21 15.29 -4.13 -2.95
C LEU A 21 14.24 -3.17 -3.56
N LEU A 22 14.70 -1.98 -3.94
CA LEU A 22 13.92 -0.95 -4.62
C LEU A 22 13.34 -1.44 -5.95
N ARG A 23 14.11 -2.13 -6.79
CA ARG A 23 13.64 -2.60 -8.10
C ARG A 23 12.77 -3.86 -8.00
N LYS A 24 13.09 -4.75 -7.05
CA LYS A 24 12.40 -6.04 -6.90
C LYS A 24 11.07 -5.90 -6.15
N GLU A 25 11.00 -5.00 -5.19
CA GLU A 25 9.85 -4.88 -4.28
C GLU A 25 9.09 -3.56 -4.45
N VAL A 26 9.80 -2.44 -4.60
CA VAL A 26 9.14 -1.12 -4.70
C VAL A 26 8.50 -0.90 -6.06
N MET A 27 9.13 -1.32 -7.16
CA MET A 27 8.56 -1.15 -8.50
C MET A 27 7.23 -1.88 -8.70
N PRO A 28 7.08 -3.18 -8.36
CA PRO A 28 5.77 -3.84 -8.46
C PRO A 28 4.70 -3.19 -7.59
N PHE A 29 5.09 -2.69 -6.42
CA PHE A 29 4.21 -1.92 -5.55
C PHE A 29 3.73 -0.63 -6.22
N LEU A 30 4.63 0.17 -6.81
CA LEU A 30 4.27 1.39 -7.54
C LEU A 30 3.39 1.09 -8.76
N MET A 31 3.65 -0.01 -9.46
CA MET A 31 2.81 -0.46 -10.59
C MET A 31 1.39 -0.80 -10.12
N MET A 32 1.25 -1.47 -8.98
CA MET A 32 -0.05 -1.81 -8.42
C MET A 32 -0.82 -0.56 -7.95
N PHE A 33 -0.13 0.40 -7.33
CA PHE A 33 -0.73 1.69 -6.98
C PHE A 33 -1.08 2.51 -8.21
N GLY A 34 -0.19 2.55 -9.21
CA GLY A 34 -0.43 3.21 -10.50
C GLY A 34 -1.63 2.61 -11.23
N SER A 35 -1.83 1.27 -11.15
CA SER A 35 -2.99 0.62 -11.75
C SER A 35 -4.32 1.06 -11.13
N LEU A 36 -4.35 1.35 -9.83
CA LEU A 36 -5.53 1.92 -9.15
C LEU A 36 -5.88 3.29 -9.73
N ILE A 37 -4.88 4.15 -9.90
CA ILE A 37 -5.09 5.49 -10.47
C ILE A 37 -5.53 5.40 -11.93
N LEU A 38 -4.90 4.54 -12.73
CA LEU A 38 -5.29 4.32 -14.13
C LEU A 38 -6.72 3.76 -14.23
N ALA A 39 -7.07 2.79 -13.39
CA ALA A 39 -8.43 2.23 -13.34
C ALA A 39 -9.47 3.31 -12.97
N THR A 40 -9.12 4.23 -12.07
CA THR A 40 -9.97 5.37 -11.71
C THR A 40 -10.20 6.27 -12.90
N ILE A 41 -9.13 6.73 -13.56
CA ILE A 41 -9.21 7.62 -14.73
C ILE A 41 -10.00 6.95 -15.85
N PHE A 42 -9.75 5.68 -16.10
CA PHE A 42 -10.44 4.91 -17.14
C PHE A 42 -11.94 4.77 -16.84
N THR A 43 -12.31 4.45 -15.58
CA THR A 43 -13.71 4.33 -15.17
C THR A 43 -14.41 5.68 -15.26
N ASP A 44 -13.78 6.75 -14.80
CA ASP A 44 -14.32 8.11 -14.86
C ASP A 44 -14.53 8.56 -16.33
N ALA A 45 -13.56 8.30 -17.20
CA ALA A 45 -13.68 8.58 -18.64
C ALA A 45 -14.85 7.82 -19.28
N ILE A 46 -15.04 6.54 -18.96
CA ILE A 46 -16.19 5.75 -19.44
C ILE A 46 -17.50 6.38 -18.98
N LEU A 47 -17.62 6.74 -17.71
CA LEU A 47 -18.85 7.34 -17.19
C LEU A 47 -19.18 8.66 -17.88
N HIS A 48 -18.17 9.45 -18.24
CA HIS A 48 -18.37 10.69 -18.99
C HIS A 48 -18.76 10.44 -20.45
N VAL A 49 -18.09 9.51 -21.16
CA VAL A 49 -18.39 9.19 -22.57
C VAL A 49 -19.81 8.65 -22.74
N PHE A 50 -20.30 7.86 -21.78
CA PHE A 50 -21.64 7.27 -21.84
C PHE A 50 -22.71 8.10 -21.11
N ASP A 51 -22.39 9.31 -20.64
CA ASP A 51 -23.29 10.19 -19.87
C ASP A 51 -23.86 9.53 -18.59
N LEU A 52 -23.05 8.65 -17.97
CA LEU A 52 -23.38 7.90 -16.75
C LEU A 52 -22.78 8.52 -15.48
N THR A 53 -22.46 9.81 -15.51
CA THR A 53 -21.84 10.53 -14.37
C THR A 53 -22.67 10.46 -13.09
N TRP A 54 -23.99 10.30 -13.21
CA TRP A 54 -24.88 10.07 -12.07
C TRP A 54 -24.50 8.81 -11.27
N ILE A 55 -24.01 7.74 -11.91
CA ILE A 55 -23.52 6.52 -11.22
C ILE A 55 -22.30 6.89 -10.35
N GLY A 56 -21.33 7.62 -10.91
CA GLY A 56 -20.14 8.06 -10.19
C GLY A 56 -20.49 8.88 -8.95
N ARG A 57 -21.55 9.70 -9.03
CA ARG A 57 -22.06 10.48 -7.89
C ARG A 57 -22.50 9.61 -6.71
N TRP A 58 -23.09 8.46 -6.97
CA TRP A 58 -23.56 7.53 -5.93
C TRP A 58 -22.49 6.56 -5.43
N LEU A 59 -21.34 6.42 -6.14
CA LEU A 59 -20.27 5.50 -5.76
C LEU A 59 -19.62 5.81 -4.41
N GLY A 60 -19.74 7.04 -3.92
CA GLY A 60 -19.25 7.42 -2.59
C GLY A 60 -19.88 6.61 -1.46
N ILE A 61 -21.17 6.26 -1.54
CA ILE A 61 -21.88 5.50 -0.52
C ILE A 61 -21.38 4.06 -0.42
N PRO A 62 -21.44 3.22 -1.48
CA PRO A 62 -20.93 1.85 -1.40
C PRO A 62 -19.42 1.80 -1.18
N GLY A 63 -18.65 2.75 -1.71
CA GLY A 63 -17.22 2.86 -1.46
C GLY A 63 -16.90 3.07 0.01
N SER A 64 -17.59 4.00 0.67
CA SER A 64 -17.44 4.25 2.10
C SER A 64 -17.87 3.05 2.94
N LEU A 65 -18.95 2.36 2.56
CA LEU A 65 -19.41 1.16 3.24
C LEU A 65 -18.38 0.03 3.15
N LEU A 66 -17.78 -0.20 1.98
CA LEU A 66 -16.71 -1.20 1.83
C LEU A 66 -15.50 -0.89 2.69
N ILE A 67 -15.07 0.37 2.75
CA ILE A 67 -13.97 0.77 3.63
C ILE A 67 -14.35 0.56 5.09
N LEU A 68 -15.57 0.88 5.51
CA LEU A 68 -16.03 0.63 6.86
C LEU A 68 -16.00 -0.87 7.19
N LEU A 69 -16.51 -1.71 6.30
CA LEU A 69 -16.45 -3.18 6.46
C LEU A 69 -15.01 -3.70 6.55
N SER A 70 -14.06 -3.06 5.88
CA SER A 70 -12.64 -3.44 5.95
C SER A 70 -12.06 -3.34 7.38
N PHE A 71 -12.65 -2.53 8.26
CA PHE A 71 -12.21 -2.39 9.66
C PHE A 71 -12.38 -3.65 10.51
N PHE A 72 -13.23 -4.61 10.10
CA PHE A 72 -13.37 -5.88 10.81
C PHE A 72 -12.05 -6.62 11.00
N TYR A 73 -11.14 -6.56 10.01
CA TYR A 73 -9.80 -7.10 10.18
C TYR A 73 -9.01 -6.38 11.28
N SER A 74 -9.06 -5.05 11.33
CA SER A 74 -8.40 -4.24 12.37
C SER A 74 -8.92 -4.57 13.78
N MET A 75 -10.24 -4.73 13.92
CA MET A 75 -10.88 -5.12 15.17
C MET A 75 -10.46 -6.54 15.58
N ARG A 76 -10.41 -7.48 14.65
CA ARG A 76 -9.94 -8.86 14.89
C ARG A 76 -8.48 -8.89 15.33
N LYS A 77 -7.62 -8.14 14.64
CA LYS A 77 -6.20 -8.04 14.96
C LYS A 77 -5.94 -7.47 16.36
N ARG A 78 -6.79 -6.57 16.82
CA ARG A 78 -6.75 -5.96 18.18
C ARG A 78 -7.47 -6.76 19.23
N LYS A 79 -7.96 -7.97 18.90
CA LYS A 79 -8.72 -8.85 19.80
C LYS A 79 -10.02 -8.24 20.31
N MET A 80 -10.57 -7.24 19.63
CA MET A 80 -11.87 -6.63 19.97
C MET A 80 -13.04 -7.53 19.56
N ILE A 81 -12.85 -8.37 18.54
CA ILE A 81 -13.82 -9.38 18.09
C ILE A 81 -13.12 -10.73 17.94
N ASN A 82 -13.86 -11.83 18.15
CA ASN A 82 -13.31 -13.19 18.09
C ASN A 82 -13.77 -13.99 16.86
N PHE A 83 -14.62 -13.40 16.02
CA PHE A 83 -15.16 -14.08 14.87
C PHE A 83 -14.26 -13.93 13.63
N GLY A 84 -14.32 -14.93 12.73
CA GLY A 84 -13.62 -14.92 11.46
C GLY A 84 -12.15 -15.38 11.54
N LYS A 85 -11.68 -16.02 10.46
CA LYS A 85 -10.28 -16.43 10.33
C LYS A 85 -9.42 -15.20 9.98
N PRO A 86 -8.32 -14.93 10.70
CA PRO A 86 -7.49 -13.74 10.46
C PRO A 86 -7.01 -13.58 9.01
N LYS A 87 -6.67 -14.69 8.35
CA LYS A 87 -6.24 -14.69 6.95
C LYS A 87 -7.35 -14.27 5.99
N THR A 88 -8.58 -14.76 6.20
CA THR A 88 -9.74 -14.39 5.39
C THR A 88 -10.10 -12.92 5.58
N LEU A 89 -10.12 -12.46 6.83
CA LEU A 89 -10.38 -11.04 7.13
C LEU A 89 -9.31 -10.10 6.56
N LEU A 90 -8.05 -10.55 6.49
CA LEU A 90 -6.99 -9.78 5.83
C LEU A 90 -7.27 -9.64 4.33
N ILE A 91 -7.62 -10.73 3.66
CA ILE A 91 -7.96 -10.70 2.22
C ILE A 91 -9.16 -9.79 1.97
N LEU A 92 -10.21 -9.90 2.80
CA LEU A 92 -11.38 -9.02 2.71
C LEU A 92 -11.02 -7.55 2.95
N HIS A 93 -10.19 -7.27 3.95
CA HIS A 93 -9.70 -5.92 4.21
C HIS A 93 -9.02 -5.31 2.98
N GLU A 94 -8.14 -6.07 2.34
CA GLU A 94 -7.43 -5.61 1.15
C GLU A 94 -8.36 -5.39 -0.03
N THR A 95 -9.23 -6.37 -0.31
CA THR A 95 -10.18 -6.29 -1.42
C THR A 95 -11.15 -5.12 -1.22
N PHE A 96 -11.73 -5.00 -0.03
CA PHE A 96 -12.68 -3.92 0.29
C PHE A 96 -12.02 -2.55 0.27
N THR A 97 -10.79 -2.46 0.76
CA THR A 97 -10.03 -1.20 0.71
C THR A 97 -9.71 -0.82 -0.73
N TRP A 98 -9.31 -1.76 -1.57
CA TRP A 98 -8.96 -1.49 -2.97
C TRP A 98 -10.21 -1.09 -3.79
N VAL A 99 -11.27 -1.87 -3.71
CA VAL A 99 -12.53 -1.59 -4.44
C VAL A 99 -13.20 -0.33 -3.89
N GLY A 100 -13.23 -0.17 -2.57
CA GLY A 100 -13.79 1.03 -1.92
C GLY A 100 -13.00 2.29 -2.29
N ALA A 101 -11.66 2.22 -2.33
CA ALA A 101 -10.82 3.33 -2.76
C ALA A 101 -11.08 3.69 -4.24
N LEU A 102 -11.20 2.71 -5.13
CA LEU A 102 -11.55 2.95 -6.53
C LEU A 102 -12.89 3.69 -6.65
N MET A 103 -13.92 3.22 -5.95
CA MET A 103 -15.25 3.84 -5.96
C MET A 103 -15.22 5.28 -5.43
N ILE A 104 -14.48 5.53 -4.35
CA ILE A 104 -14.35 6.87 -3.76
C ILE A 104 -13.54 7.79 -4.69
N LEU A 105 -12.50 7.29 -5.35
CA LEU A 105 -11.72 8.05 -6.31
C LEU A 105 -12.57 8.49 -7.50
N VAL A 106 -13.37 7.60 -8.07
CA VAL A 106 -14.30 7.93 -9.16
C VAL A 106 -15.36 8.93 -8.69
N HIS A 107 -15.92 8.73 -7.49
CA HIS A 107 -16.85 9.70 -6.89
C HIS A 107 -16.23 11.08 -6.72
N ALA A 108 -14.98 11.16 -6.27
CA ALA A 108 -14.26 12.42 -6.07
C ALA A 108 -13.93 13.12 -7.40
N GLY A 109 -13.62 12.36 -8.47
CA GLY A 109 -13.33 12.90 -9.80
C GLY A 109 -14.49 13.73 -10.37
N ILE A 110 -15.72 13.42 -9.98
CA ILE A 110 -16.93 14.13 -10.43
C ILE A 110 -17.22 15.40 -9.59
N HIS A 111 -16.66 15.53 -8.38
CA HIS A 111 -16.97 16.59 -7.41
C HIS A 111 -15.70 17.30 -6.89
N ILE A 112 -15.12 18.20 -7.68
CA ILE A 112 -13.80 18.81 -7.42
C ILE A 112 -13.87 20.10 -6.56
N TYR A 113 -15.04 20.57 -6.13
CA TYR A 113 -15.24 21.97 -5.69
C TYR A 113 -15.11 22.23 -4.17
N SER A 114 -14.65 21.27 -3.36
CA SER A 114 -14.56 21.45 -1.90
C SER A 114 -13.24 20.98 -1.33
N ILE A 115 -12.67 21.74 -0.38
CA ILE A 115 -11.39 21.42 0.28
C ILE A 115 -11.51 20.16 1.14
N LEU A 116 -12.62 19.95 1.84
CA LEU A 116 -12.80 18.85 2.77
C LEU A 116 -12.74 17.48 2.09
N PRO A 117 -13.44 17.22 0.96
CA PRO A 117 -13.27 15.99 0.18
C PRO A 117 -11.83 15.77 -0.31
N TRP A 118 -11.13 16.83 -0.72
CA TRP A 118 -9.75 16.73 -1.16
C TRP A 118 -8.79 16.27 -0.06
N LEU A 119 -8.93 16.82 1.14
CA LEU A 119 -8.14 16.39 2.30
C LEU A 119 -8.45 14.93 2.66
N ALA A 120 -9.71 14.52 2.64
CA ALA A 120 -10.09 13.12 2.85
C ALA A 120 -9.49 12.19 1.78
N LEU A 121 -9.51 12.62 0.51
CA LEU A 121 -8.95 11.87 -0.62
C LEU A 121 -7.43 11.68 -0.46
N ILE A 122 -6.69 12.73 -0.15
CA ILE A 122 -5.24 12.67 0.09
C ILE A 122 -4.95 11.73 1.26
N ALA A 123 -5.67 11.86 2.38
CA ALA A 123 -5.51 10.98 3.52
C ALA A 123 -5.81 9.51 3.16
N MET A 124 -6.83 9.25 2.32
CA MET A 124 -7.14 7.91 1.82
C MET A 124 -6.01 7.35 0.95
N LEU A 125 -5.47 8.12 0.01
CA LEU A 125 -4.37 7.67 -0.85
C LEU A 125 -3.12 7.34 -0.05
N VAL A 126 -2.74 8.20 0.91
CA VAL A 126 -1.62 7.92 1.82
C VAL A 126 -1.90 6.67 2.65
N ASN A 127 -3.14 6.45 3.08
CA ASN A 127 -3.55 5.28 3.84
C ASN A 127 -3.45 3.99 3.00
N VAL A 128 -3.88 4.01 1.76
CA VAL A 128 -3.74 2.88 0.81
C VAL A 128 -2.25 2.55 0.62
N ILE A 129 -1.41 3.54 0.34
CA ILE A 129 0.04 3.35 0.17
C ILE A 129 0.66 2.75 1.44
N SER A 130 0.34 3.27 2.62
CA SER A 130 0.90 2.79 3.89
C SER A 130 0.46 1.37 4.24
N GLY A 131 -0.79 1.01 3.93
CA GLY A 131 -1.33 -0.33 4.12
C GLY A 131 -0.65 -1.36 3.22
N MET A 132 -0.51 -1.05 1.95
CA MET A 132 0.19 -1.88 0.97
C MET A 132 1.66 -2.10 1.36
N THR A 133 2.35 -1.05 1.83
CA THR A 133 3.74 -1.13 2.31
C THR A 133 3.88 -2.17 3.42
N GLY A 134 2.91 -2.23 4.34
CA GLY A 134 2.95 -3.17 5.47
C GLY A 134 2.89 -4.64 5.08
N LYS A 135 2.14 -4.98 4.03
CA LYS A 135 1.96 -6.38 3.60
C LYS A 135 2.99 -6.83 2.58
N TYR A 136 3.11 -6.07 1.49
CA TYR A 136 3.88 -6.52 0.33
C TYR A 136 5.37 -6.25 0.44
N LEU A 137 5.73 -5.13 1.05
CA LEU A 137 7.13 -4.70 1.11
C LEU A 137 7.88 -5.24 2.33
N LEU A 138 7.31 -5.15 3.52
CA LEU A 138 8.05 -5.47 4.74
C LEU A 138 8.39 -6.95 4.91
N ASP A 139 7.44 -7.86 4.65
CA ASP A 139 7.68 -9.29 4.84
C ASP A 139 8.61 -9.86 3.77
N ARG A 140 8.50 -9.38 2.54
CA ARG A 140 9.38 -9.75 1.44
C ARG A 140 10.78 -9.20 1.63
N SER A 141 10.87 -7.91 1.98
CA SER A 141 12.16 -7.24 2.21
C SER A 141 12.91 -7.87 3.37
N ARG A 142 12.21 -8.28 4.45
CA ARG A 142 12.83 -8.96 5.57
C ARG A 142 13.45 -10.30 5.16
N ARG A 143 12.73 -11.11 4.36
CA ARG A 143 13.26 -12.39 3.85
C ARG A 143 14.45 -12.16 2.94
N HIS A 144 14.34 -11.24 2.00
CA HIS A 144 15.41 -10.89 1.06
C HIS A 144 16.68 -10.40 1.78
N MET A 145 16.52 -9.56 2.81
CA MET A 145 17.65 -9.10 3.63
C MET A 145 18.30 -10.26 4.40
N ALA A 146 17.50 -11.17 4.97
CA ALA A 146 18.03 -12.33 5.69
C ALA A 146 18.79 -13.28 4.76
N GLU A 147 18.26 -13.56 3.58
CA GLU A 147 18.90 -14.39 2.56
C GLU A 147 20.22 -13.79 2.07
N LYS A 148 20.24 -12.49 1.75
CA LYS A 148 21.48 -11.79 1.36
C LYS A 148 22.52 -11.80 2.47
N LYS A 149 22.10 -11.54 3.72
CA LYS A 149 23.01 -11.55 4.87
C LYS A 149 23.63 -12.92 5.05
N ALA A 150 22.85 -13.99 4.99
CA ALA A 150 23.33 -15.37 5.11
C ALA A 150 24.35 -15.69 3.99
N ALA A 151 24.01 -15.37 2.73
CA ALA A 151 24.88 -15.62 1.59
C ALA A 151 26.21 -14.86 1.67
N TYR A 152 26.23 -13.63 2.17
CA TYR A 152 27.47 -12.86 2.34
C TYR A 152 28.32 -13.39 3.51
N LEU A 153 27.71 -13.88 4.58
CA LEU A 153 28.43 -14.53 5.69
C LEU A 153 29.07 -15.85 5.23
N GLU A 154 28.38 -16.64 4.41
CA GLU A 154 28.95 -17.87 3.81
C GLU A 154 30.13 -17.56 2.87
N GLN A 155 30.17 -16.40 2.24
CA GLN A 155 31.29 -15.92 1.44
C GLN A 155 32.47 -15.39 2.28
N GLY A 156 32.35 -15.40 3.62
CA GLY A 156 33.40 -14.97 4.54
C GLY A 156 33.62 -13.45 4.58
N LEU A 157 32.60 -12.65 4.21
CA LEU A 157 32.69 -11.20 4.33
C LEU A 157 32.71 -10.78 5.81
N SER A 158 33.55 -9.77 6.11
CA SER A 158 33.58 -9.15 7.43
C SER A 158 32.30 -8.37 7.69
N GLU A 159 31.96 -8.15 8.97
CA GLU A 159 30.76 -7.36 9.33
C GLU A 159 30.78 -5.96 8.73
N GLN A 160 31.93 -5.32 8.63
CA GLN A 160 32.06 -3.99 8.03
C GLN A 160 31.79 -3.97 6.53
N GLU A 161 32.23 -4.99 5.80
CA GLU A 161 31.94 -5.14 4.36
C GLU A 161 30.47 -5.48 4.13
N LEU A 162 29.89 -6.30 4.99
CA LEU A 162 28.48 -6.65 4.99
C LEU A 162 27.60 -5.40 5.18
N GLU A 163 27.94 -4.56 6.15
CA GLU A 163 27.21 -3.32 6.44
C GLU A 163 27.24 -2.36 5.25
N LYS A 164 28.40 -2.19 4.61
CA LYS A 164 28.51 -1.36 3.39
C LYS A 164 27.68 -1.89 2.23
N LYS A 165 27.71 -3.20 1.99
CA LYS A 165 26.94 -3.83 0.87
C LYS A 165 25.44 -3.82 1.11
N LEU A 166 24.99 -3.91 2.37
CA LEU A 166 23.57 -3.91 2.72
C LEU A 166 23.01 -2.52 3.06
N PHE A 167 23.84 -1.47 3.07
CA PHE A 167 23.45 -0.13 3.53
C PHE A 167 22.17 0.39 2.86
N TRP A 168 22.09 0.34 1.53
CA TRP A 168 20.91 0.83 0.81
C TRP A 168 19.67 -0.05 1.04
N ASP A 169 19.84 -1.36 1.13
CA ASP A 169 18.73 -2.27 1.40
C ASP A 169 18.23 -2.08 2.85
N ALA A 170 19.12 -1.90 3.81
CA ALA A 170 18.79 -1.63 5.22
C ALA A 170 18.07 -0.28 5.37
N THR A 171 18.57 0.77 4.73
CA THR A 171 17.95 2.10 4.73
C THR A 171 16.55 2.06 4.11
N THR A 172 16.40 1.39 2.97
CA THR A 172 15.09 1.22 2.32
C THR A 172 14.12 0.46 3.22
N PHE A 173 14.59 -0.60 3.90
CA PHE A 173 13.78 -1.36 4.85
C PHE A 173 13.32 -0.51 6.05
N ASP A 174 14.20 0.32 6.61
CA ASP A 174 13.88 1.21 7.73
C ASP A 174 12.86 2.28 7.34
N VAL A 175 12.98 2.85 6.15
CA VAL A 175 11.98 3.80 5.61
C VAL A 175 10.61 3.11 5.48
N MET A 176 10.56 1.90 4.93
CA MET A 176 9.31 1.14 4.81
C MET A 176 8.69 0.82 6.19
N LYS A 177 9.52 0.49 7.18
CA LYS A 177 9.06 0.23 8.55
C LYS A 177 8.47 1.46 9.20
N LYS A 178 9.11 2.61 9.05
CA LYS A 178 8.60 3.92 9.53
C LYS A 178 7.31 4.30 8.82
N TRP A 179 7.25 4.12 7.52
CA TRP A 179 6.06 4.40 6.72
C TRP A 179 4.84 3.59 7.15
N ARG A 180 5.03 2.31 7.48
CA ARG A 180 3.95 1.48 8.04
C ARG A 180 3.38 2.03 9.36
N ALA A 181 4.19 2.65 10.19
CA ALA A 181 3.74 3.23 11.47
C ALA A 181 2.74 4.38 11.26
N VAL A 182 2.81 5.07 10.13
CA VAL A 182 1.90 6.17 9.76
C VAL A 182 0.48 5.66 9.42
N HIS A 183 0.33 4.37 9.09
CA HIS A 183 -0.95 3.82 8.65
C HIS A 183 -2.10 4.06 9.64
N LEU A 184 -1.90 3.85 10.93
CA LEU A 184 -2.98 4.03 11.92
C LEU A 184 -3.36 5.51 12.13
N PRO A 185 -2.42 6.44 12.39
CA PRO A 185 -2.75 7.86 12.51
C PRO A 185 -3.46 8.41 11.26
N ILE A 186 -3.00 8.06 10.07
CA ILE A 186 -3.61 8.55 8.83
C ILE A 186 -4.98 7.93 8.58
N THR A 187 -5.21 6.68 9.04
CA THR A 187 -6.54 6.03 8.99
C THR A 187 -7.54 6.79 9.86
N LEU A 188 -7.12 7.25 11.05
CA LEU A 188 -7.96 8.06 11.92
C LEU A 188 -8.25 9.43 11.30
N ALA A 189 -7.24 10.09 10.72
CA ALA A 189 -7.44 11.35 10.01
C ALA A 189 -8.43 11.19 8.85
N PHE A 190 -8.27 10.16 8.03
CA PHE A 190 -9.20 9.83 6.94
C PHE A 190 -10.62 9.58 7.46
N ALA A 191 -10.78 8.82 8.55
CA ALA A 191 -12.09 8.53 9.14
C ALA A 191 -12.78 9.82 9.62
N VAL A 192 -12.06 10.70 10.32
CA VAL A 192 -12.61 11.99 10.77
C VAL A 192 -13.02 12.87 9.59
N LEU A 193 -12.15 13.04 8.61
CA LEU A 193 -12.43 13.85 7.41
C LEU A 193 -13.60 13.28 6.61
N GLY A 194 -13.65 11.96 6.42
CA GLY A 194 -14.71 11.27 5.70
C GLY A 194 -16.07 11.40 6.42
N ILE A 195 -16.12 11.18 7.73
CA ILE A 195 -17.34 11.36 8.52
C ILE A 195 -17.80 12.81 8.46
N THR A 196 -16.89 13.77 8.65
CA THR A 196 -17.22 15.20 8.57
C THR A 196 -17.76 15.56 7.18
N HIS A 197 -17.18 15.02 6.10
CA HIS A 197 -17.68 15.20 4.75
C HIS A 197 -19.11 14.64 4.61
N ILE A 198 -19.35 13.41 5.04
CA ILE A 198 -20.68 12.78 4.97
C ILE A 198 -21.70 13.59 5.77
N LEU A 199 -21.38 13.98 7.01
CA LEU A 199 -22.25 14.80 7.83
C LEU A 199 -22.53 16.16 7.21
N SER A 200 -21.54 16.81 6.59
CA SER A 200 -21.73 18.08 5.91
C SER A 200 -22.71 17.97 4.74
N ILE A 201 -22.67 16.86 4.00
CA ILE A 201 -23.64 16.60 2.94
C ILE A 201 -25.04 16.43 3.53
N PHE A 202 -25.21 15.62 4.58
CA PHE A 202 -26.53 15.43 5.20
C PHE A 202 -27.11 16.69 5.81
N LEU A 203 -26.30 17.56 6.39
CA LEU A 203 -26.74 18.78 7.05
C LEU A 203 -27.04 19.94 6.09
N PHE A 204 -26.24 20.05 5.03
CA PHE A 204 -26.29 21.22 4.13
C PHE A 204 -26.81 20.91 2.74
N TRP A 205 -26.97 19.63 2.38
CA TRP A 205 -27.59 19.25 1.12
C TRP A 205 -29.09 19.53 1.21
N GLN A 206 -29.55 20.52 0.43
CA GLN A 206 -30.98 20.69 0.22
C GLN A 206 -31.45 19.53 -0.66
N TRP A 207 -32.15 18.58 -0.08
CA TRP A 207 -32.78 17.45 -0.76
C TRP A 207 -33.94 17.96 -1.65
N ARG A 208 -33.64 18.59 -2.78
CA ARG A 208 -34.60 19.02 -3.80
C ARG A 208 -34.42 18.18 -5.06
#